data_92bc903d8122c74e8cb81b2025a7a04b
#
_entry.id   92bc903d8122c74e8cb81b2025a7a04b
#
_cell.length_a   1.000
_cell.length_b   1.000
_cell.length_c   1.000
_cell.angle_alpha   90.00
_cell.angle_beta   90.00
_cell.angle_gamma   90.00
#
_symmetry.space_group_name_H-M   'P 1'
#
loop_
_entity.id
_entity.type
_entity.pdbx_description
1 polymer ?
#
loop_
_entity_poly.entity_id
_entity_poly.type
_entity_poly.pdbx_seq_one_letter_code
_entity_poly.pdbx_strand_id
1 'polypeptide(L)'
;VSEGRLTVEKRGAVGWVVFDSPAKRNAINGAMWRGIAPAMARFDADPEVRCVAFRGAGSEAFSAGADISEFDKIRAQNSAVSEYDGLLDQVLHAIQDSRKASVAMIHGFCMGGGLEVALACDLRYCGASAQFGIPAAKLGLAYNVEGHKRLLETVGHARAREIMFLGGRYIAADALKMGLVNAVLPDDALEKHTHEILQTLSDNAPLAIANSKTIIEEYVKSQGAPDAAAMEAAMKRCTESDDYKEGRRAFMEKRKPRFQGK
;
A
#
# COMPACT_ATOMS: atom_id res chain seq x y z
N VAL A 1 -2.04 23.69 -17.22
CA VAL A 1 -2.19 22.32 -16.70
C VAL A 1 -2.13 22.45 -15.19
N SER A 2 -3.18 22.07 -14.47
CA SER A 2 -3.17 22.09 -12.99
C SER A 2 -2.04 21.19 -12.46
N GLU A 3 -1.28 21.69 -11.50
CA GLU A 3 -0.34 20.86 -10.77
C GLU A 3 -1.09 19.69 -10.12
N GLY A 4 -0.53 18.47 -10.27
CA GLY A 4 -1.09 17.28 -9.65
C GLY A 4 -1.13 17.41 -8.13
N ARG A 5 -2.14 16.87 -7.48
CA ARG A 5 -2.35 16.94 -6.03
C ARG A 5 -2.63 15.57 -5.41
N LEU A 6 -2.31 15.44 -4.13
CA LEU A 6 -2.76 14.32 -3.32
C LEU A 6 -4.12 14.68 -2.70
N THR A 7 -5.16 13.93 -3.03
CA THR A 7 -6.46 14.07 -2.36
C THR A 7 -6.54 13.08 -1.20
N VAL A 8 -6.80 13.59 0.00
CA VAL A 8 -6.88 12.79 1.23
C VAL A 8 -8.22 13.05 1.89
N GLU A 9 -9.07 12.04 1.93
CA GLU A 9 -10.45 12.15 2.43
C GLU A 9 -10.87 10.93 3.25
N LYS A 10 -11.84 11.10 4.12
CA LYS A 10 -12.52 10.01 4.83
C LYS A 10 -13.90 9.81 4.22
N ARG A 11 -14.22 8.58 3.84
CA ARG A 11 -15.55 8.16 3.38
C ARG A 11 -16.04 7.01 4.26
N GLY A 12 -16.96 7.29 5.17
CA GLY A 12 -17.37 6.31 6.20
C GLY A 12 -16.17 5.86 7.04
N ALA A 13 -15.94 4.58 7.11
CA ALA A 13 -14.82 3.98 7.86
C ALA A 13 -13.52 3.83 7.06
N VAL A 14 -13.44 4.38 5.84
CA VAL A 14 -12.29 4.23 4.94
C VAL A 14 -11.58 5.57 4.76
N GLY A 15 -10.28 5.59 5.00
CA GLY A 15 -9.39 6.67 4.59
C GLY A 15 -8.98 6.48 3.12
N TRP A 16 -9.12 7.51 2.29
CA TRP A 16 -8.75 7.48 0.89
C TRP A 16 -7.57 8.38 0.60
N VAL A 17 -6.58 7.83 -0.10
CA VAL A 17 -5.42 8.55 -0.64
C VAL A 17 -5.47 8.43 -2.16
N VAL A 18 -5.68 9.55 -2.85
CA VAL A 18 -5.88 9.57 -4.30
C VAL A 18 -4.80 10.41 -4.95
N PHE A 19 -4.03 9.81 -5.85
CA PHE A 19 -3.10 10.50 -6.74
C PHE A 19 -3.89 11.18 -7.84
N ASP A 20 -4.01 12.50 -7.81
CA ASP A 20 -4.85 13.27 -8.74
C ASP A 20 -3.99 14.12 -9.68
N SER A 21 -3.49 13.48 -10.73
CA SER A 21 -2.75 14.09 -11.84
C SER A 21 -3.02 13.33 -13.14
N PRO A 22 -4.29 13.22 -13.60
CA PRO A 22 -4.64 12.34 -14.71
C PRO A 22 -3.91 12.70 -16.01
N ALA A 23 -3.65 13.99 -16.28
CA ALA A 23 -2.88 14.44 -17.45
C ALA A 23 -1.45 13.88 -17.50
N LYS A 24 -0.89 13.48 -16.37
CA LYS A 24 0.43 12.81 -16.23
C LYS A 24 0.29 11.35 -15.77
N ARG A 25 -0.86 10.70 -16.02
CA ARG A 25 -1.15 9.34 -15.54
C ARG A 25 -0.87 9.15 -14.05
N ASN A 26 -1.29 10.12 -13.26
CA ASN A 26 -1.13 10.15 -11.82
C ASN A 26 0.34 10.00 -11.35
N ALA A 27 1.29 10.58 -12.11
CA ALA A 27 2.68 10.70 -11.68
C ALA A 27 2.74 11.45 -10.34
N ILE A 28 3.53 10.92 -9.41
CA ILE A 28 3.62 11.40 -8.02
C ILE A 28 4.69 12.49 -7.96
N ASN A 29 4.30 13.73 -7.74
CA ASN A 29 5.19 14.85 -7.54
C ASN A 29 5.68 14.95 -6.07
N GLY A 30 6.66 15.81 -5.79
CA GLY A 30 7.24 15.96 -4.46
C GLY A 30 6.23 16.39 -3.38
N ALA A 31 5.21 17.18 -3.73
CA ALA A 31 4.15 17.56 -2.79
C ALA A 31 3.26 16.36 -2.44
N MET A 32 2.93 15.51 -3.42
CA MET A 32 2.20 14.27 -3.18
C MET A 32 3.00 13.31 -2.30
N TRP A 33 4.28 13.10 -2.59
CA TRP A 33 5.15 12.26 -1.75
C TRP A 33 5.14 12.73 -0.30
N ARG A 34 5.37 14.01 -0.05
CA ARG A 34 5.36 14.60 1.30
C ARG A 34 4.01 14.53 2.00
N GLY A 35 2.92 14.42 1.25
CA GLY A 35 1.55 14.34 1.77
C GLY A 35 1.14 12.97 2.29
N ILE A 36 1.78 11.86 1.84
CA ILE A 36 1.34 10.50 2.17
C ILE A 36 1.55 10.17 3.66
N ALA A 37 2.76 10.36 4.19
CA ALA A 37 3.05 10.01 5.59
C ALA A 37 2.18 10.80 6.60
N PRO A 38 1.96 12.12 6.46
CA PRO A 38 1.00 12.84 7.29
C PRO A 38 -0.46 12.34 7.15
N ALA A 39 -0.86 11.93 5.94
CA ALA A 39 -2.18 11.35 5.73
C ALA A 39 -2.35 10.02 6.49
N MET A 40 -1.36 9.14 6.44
CA MET A 40 -1.36 7.88 7.17
C MET A 40 -1.41 8.12 8.69
N ALA A 41 -0.59 9.03 9.22
CA ALA A 41 -0.61 9.38 10.65
C ALA A 41 -1.97 9.92 11.08
N ARG A 42 -2.64 10.75 10.26
CA ARG A 42 -4.00 11.24 10.53
C ARG A 42 -5.00 10.10 10.57
N PHE A 43 -4.94 9.14 9.64
CA PHE A 43 -5.84 8.00 9.62
C PHE A 43 -5.58 7.03 10.77
N ASP A 44 -4.34 6.83 11.18
CA ASP A 44 -4.00 6.02 12.36
C ASP A 44 -4.55 6.60 13.66
N ALA A 45 -4.54 7.93 13.78
CA ALA A 45 -5.07 8.64 14.94
C ALA A 45 -6.61 8.66 15.01
N ASP A 46 -7.30 8.48 13.86
CA ASP A 46 -8.77 8.50 13.80
C ASP A 46 -9.37 7.12 14.11
N PRO A 47 -10.05 6.92 15.26
CA PRO A 47 -10.63 5.62 15.63
C PRO A 47 -11.81 5.21 14.73
N GLU A 48 -12.41 6.14 14.00
CA GLU A 48 -13.49 5.82 13.05
C GLU A 48 -12.94 5.28 11.72
N VAL A 49 -11.68 5.55 11.38
CA VAL A 49 -11.02 4.95 10.20
C VAL A 49 -10.62 3.52 10.53
N ARG A 50 -11.06 2.57 9.74
CA ARG A 50 -10.81 1.13 9.90
C ARG A 50 -9.78 0.58 8.93
N CYS A 51 -9.72 1.14 7.73
CA CYS A 51 -8.74 0.77 6.70
C CYS A 51 -8.45 1.98 5.79
N VAL A 52 -7.39 1.87 4.99
CA VAL A 52 -6.97 2.92 4.06
C VAL A 52 -6.93 2.35 2.64
N ALA A 53 -7.42 3.11 1.68
CA ALA A 53 -7.39 2.75 0.27
C ALA A 53 -6.56 3.77 -0.53
N PHE A 54 -5.70 3.26 -1.41
CA PHE A 54 -4.91 4.04 -2.36
C PHE A 54 -5.43 3.82 -3.77
N ARG A 55 -5.56 4.89 -4.55
CA ARG A 55 -5.93 4.82 -5.98
C ARG A 55 -5.38 6.02 -6.76
N GLY A 56 -5.37 5.89 -8.06
CA GLY A 56 -5.26 7.03 -8.97
C GLY A 56 -6.61 7.66 -9.26
N ALA A 57 -6.64 8.94 -9.62
CA ALA A 57 -7.82 9.59 -10.15
C ALA A 57 -8.15 9.04 -11.56
N GLY A 58 -9.42 8.83 -11.85
CA GLY A 58 -9.86 8.20 -13.09
C GLY A 58 -9.53 6.71 -13.16
N SER A 59 -9.51 6.15 -14.36
CA SER A 59 -9.31 4.72 -14.63
C SER A 59 -8.09 4.40 -15.51
N GLU A 60 -7.33 5.41 -15.96
CA GLU A 60 -6.20 5.19 -16.86
C GLU A 60 -4.95 4.68 -16.14
N ALA A 61 -4.71 5.14 -14.91
CA ALA A 61 -3.53 4.76 -14.16
C ALA A 61 -3.77 4.83 -12.64
N PHE A 62 -3.20 3.89 -11.93
CA PHE A 62 -2.92 4.05 -10.49
C PHE A 62 -1.86 5.13 -10.31
N SER A 63 -0.68 4.94 -10.90
CA SER A 63 0.37 5.94 -11.03
C SER A 63 1.42 5.51 -12.05
N ALA A 64 1.89 6.45 -12.87
CA ALA A 64 3.02 6.26 -13.78
C ALA A 64 4.39 6.29 -13.07
N GLY A 65 4.43 6.46 -11.76
CA GLY A 65 5.64 6.57 -10.96
C GLY A 65 5.94 8.00 -10.52
N ALA A 66 7.17 8.27 -10.15
CA ALA A 66 7.61 9.62 -9.80
C ALA A 66 7.54 10.58 -11.00
N ASP A 67 7.19 11.83 -10.76
CA ASP A 67 7.21 12.87 -11.81
C ASP A 67 8.65 13.21 -12.18
N ILE A 68 9.11 12.65 -13.32
CA ILE A 68 10.48 12.81 -13.81
C ILE A 68 10.84 14.28 -14.05
N SER A 69 9.87 15.17 -14.34
CA SER A 69 10.15 16.59 -14.56
C SER A 69 10.68 17.31 -13.29
N GLU A 70 10.46 16.70 -12.11
CA GLU A 70 11.04 17.18 -10.85
C GLU A 70 12.41 16.52 -10.54
N PHE A 71 12.68 15.34 -11.11
CA PHE A 71 13.93 14.61 -10.89
C PHE A 71 15.18 15.38 -11.33
N ASP A 72 15.11 16.07 -12.45
CA ASP A 72 16.24 16.87 -12.96
C ASP A 72 16.63 18.00 -12.00
N LYS A 73 15.62 18.57 -11.29
CA LYS A 73 15.85 19.61 -10.28
C LYS A 73 16.47 19.03 -9.00
N ILE A 74 16.08 17.82 -8.63
CA ILE A 74 16.56 17.10 -7.45
C ILE A 74 17.98 16.58 -7.67
N ARG A 75 18.27 16.03 -8.86
CA ARG A 75 19.60 15.45 -9.19
C ARG A 75 20.70 16.47 -9.42
N ALA A 76 20.35 17.73 -9.72
CA ALA A 76 21.34 18.80 -9.86
C ALA A 76 22.09 19.12 -8.54
N GLN A 77 21.64 18.57 -7.40
CA GLN A 77 22.26 18.74 -6.09
C GLN A 77 22.43 17.35 -5.45
N ASN A 78 23.67 16.88 -5.25
CA ASN A 78 23.99 15.58 -4.66
C ASN A 78 23.35 15.33 -3.28
N SER A 79 23.11 16.37 -2.47
CA SER A 79 22.39 16.29 -1.19
C SER A 79 20.90 15.97 -1.36
N ALA A 80 20.30 16.39 -2.46
CA ALA A 80 18.87 16.21 -2.70
C ALA A 80 18.47 14.77 -3.07
N VAL A 81 19.41 13.94 -3.55
CA VAL A 81 19.18 12.51 -3.82
C VAL A 81 18.96 11.77 -2.50
N SER A 82 19.81 11.99 -1.50
CA SER A 82 19.69 11.38 -0.16
C SER A 82 18.41 11.84 0.56
N GLU A 83 18.01 13.10 0.41
CA GLU A 83 16.77 13.63 0.98
C GLU A 83 15.54 13.01 0.32
N TYR A 84 15.59 12.79 -1.00
CA TYR A 84 14.50 12.13 -1.72
C TYR A 84 14.36 10.66 -1.35
N ASP A 85 15.46 9.92 -1.26
CA ASP A 85 15.44 8.52 -0.83
C ASP A 85 14.91 8.40 0.61
N GLY A 86 15.33 9.29 1.51
CA GLY A 86 14.81 9.34 2.87
C GLY A 86 13.30 9.67 2.94
N LEU A 87 12.80 10.51 2.03
CA LEU A 87 11.37 10.79 1.91
C LEU A 87 10.60 9.56 1.42
N LEU A 88 11.12 8.85 0.42
CA LEU A 88 10.50 7.60 -0.06
C LEU A 88 10.44 6.56 1.05
N ASP A 89 11.53 6.34 1.76
CA ASP A 89 11.60 5.39 2.88
C ASP A 89 10.57 5.76 3.96
N GLN A 90 10.48 7.04 4.33
CA GLN A 90 9.48 7.53 5.29
C GLN A 90 8.05 7.23 4.83
N VAL A 91 7.75 7.45 3.55
CA VAL A 91 6.41 7.19 2.99
C VAL A 91 6.08 5.72 3.01
N LEU A 92 7.00 4.87 2.54
CA LEU A 92 6.78 3.43 2.47
C LEU A 92 6.62 2.82 3.86
N HIS A 93 7.42 3.26 4.84
CA HIS A 93 7.28 2.85 6.23
C HIS A 93 5.95 3.35 6.84
N ALA A 94 5.52 4.59 6.56
CA ALA A 94 4.25 5.09 7.08
C ALA A 94 3.04 4.24 6.61
N ILE A 95 3.08 3.67 5.41
CA ILE A 95 2.05 2.76 4.91
C ILE A 95 2.17 1.39 5.57
N GLN A 96 3.39 0.83 5.60
CA GLN A 96 3.65 -0.51 6.11
C GLN A 96 3.42 -0.61 7.62
N ASP A 97 3.92 0.36 8.39
CA ASP A 97 3.87 0.33 9.86
C ASP A 97 2.52 0.85 10.42
N SER A 98 1.62 1.34 9.54
CA SER A 98 0.27 1.74 9.94
C SER A 98 -0.48 0.58 10.59
N ARG A 99 -1.21 0.90 11.66
CA ARG A 99 -2.08 -0.08 12.34
C ARG A 99 -3.35 -0.40 11.57
N LYS A 100 -3.65 0.37 10.52
CA LYS A 100 -4.79 0.16 9.63
C LYS A 100 -4.37 -0.70 8.45
N ALA A 101 -5.23 -1.64 8.06
CA ALA A 101 -5.02 -2.36 6.81
C ALA A 101 -5.09 -1.39 5.62
N SER A 102 -4.21 -1.58 4.66
CA SER A 102 -4.10 -0.75 3.46
C SER A 102 -4.36 -1.56 2.19
N VAL A 103 -5.09 -0.96 1.24
CA VAL A 103 -5.50 -1.59 -0.01
C VAL A 103 -5.11 -0.71 -1.18
N ALA A 104 -4.38 -1.23 -2.16
CA ALA A 104 -4.17 -0.60 -3.44
C ALA A 104 -5.23 -1.06 -4.45
N MET A 105 -6.05 -0.13 -4.94
CA MET A 105 -7.01 -0.32 -6.03
C MET A 105 -6.38 0.17 -7.34
N ILE A 106 -5.99 -0.76 -8.20
CA ILE A 106 -5.08 -0.48 -9.31
C ILE A 106 -5.81 -0.56 -10.65
N HIS A 107 -6.09 0.59 -11.25
CA HIS A 107 -6.47 0.72 -12.64
C HIS A 107 -5.25 1.00 -13.52
N GLY A 108 -5.20 0.45 -14.73
CA GLY A 108 -4.23 0.80 -15.76
C GLY A 108 -2.77 0.76 -15.31
N PHE A 109 -2.01 1.82 -15.52
CA PHE A 109 -0.58 1.84 -15.24
C PHE A 109 -0.25 1.93 -13.74
N CYS A 110 0.61 1.02 -13.27
CA CYS A 110 1.20 1.01 -11.93
C CYS A 110 2.72 0.81 -12.06
N MET A 111 3.46 1.90 -12.16
CA MET A 111 4.86 1.88 -12.59
C MET A 111 5.80 2.54 -11.57
N GLY A 112 7.04 2.04 -11.48
CA GLY A 112 8.11 2.65 -10.68
C GLY A 112 7.67 2.97 -9.26
N GLY A 113 7.77 4.24 -8.83
CA GLY A 113 7.33 4.70 -7.51
C GLY A 113 5.84 4.46 -7.21
N GLY A 114 4.98 4.42 -8.24
CA GLY A 114 3.58 4.00 -8.06
C GLY A 114 3.47 2.53 -7.65
N LEU A 115 4.30 1.67 -8.25
CA LEU A 115 4.37 0.25 -7.84
C LEU A 115 4.97 0.11 -6.44
N GLU A 116 5.93 0.95 -6.03
CA GLU A 116 6.46 0.96 -4.66
C GLU A 116 5.37 1.23 -3.63
N VAL A 117 4.53 2.25 -3.87
CA VAL A 117 3.39 2.53 -2.99
C VAL A 117 2.42 1.35 -2.96
N ALA A 118 2.12 0.76 -4.11
CA ALA A 118 1.25 -0.41 -4.16
C ALA A 118 1.85 -1.61 -3.39
N LEU A 119 3.16 -1.83 -3.46
CA LEU A 119 3.87 -2.87 -2.71
C LEU A 119 3.93 -2.60 -1.21
N ALA A 120 3.90 -1.34 -0.80
CA ALA A 120 3.82 -0.97 0.61
C ALA A 120 2.43 -1.20 1.21
N CYS A 121 1.37 -1.28 0.38
CA CYS A 121 0.03 -1.65 0.84
C CYS A 121 -0.04 -3.14 1.18
N ASP A 122 -0.93 -3.49 2.13
CA ASP A 122 -1.14 -4.89 2.53
C ASP A 122 -1.75 -5.72 1.40
N LEU A 123 -2.77 -5.19 0.73
CA LEU A 123 -3.51 -5.86 -0.34
C LEU A 123 -3.49 -5.07 -1.63
N ARG A 124 -3.44 -5.75 -2.77
CA ARG A 124 -3.42 -5.18 -4.13
C ARG A 124 -4.45 -5.87 -5.01
N TYR A 125 -5.45 -5.12 -5.47
CA TYR A 125 -6.44 -5.57 -6.45
C TYR A 125 -6.31 -4.76 -7.72
N CYS A 126 -6.38 -5.39 -8.88
CA CYS A 126 -6.20 -4.67 -10.14
C CYS A 126 -7.26 -5.04 -11.19
N GLY A 127 -7.49 -4.12 -12.10
CA GLY A 127 -8.26 -4.37 -13.31
C GLY A 127 -7.50 -5.23 -14.33
N ALA A 128 -8.22 -5.90 -15.22
CA ALA A 128 -7.64 -6.75 -16.25
C ALA A 128 -6.72 -5.98 -17.23
N SER A 129 -6.96 -4.69 -17.41
CA SER A 129 -6.12 -3.80 -18.23
C SER A 129 -4.84 -3.31 -17.53
N ALA A 130 -4.64 -3.64 -16.24
CA ALA A 130 -3.52 -3.13 -15.46
C ALA A 130 -2.16 -3.61 -16.00
N GLN A 131 -1.19 -2.70 -15.93
CA GLN A 131 0.19 -2.93 -16.35
C GLN A 131 1.16 -2.49 -15.26
N PHE A 132 2.14 -3.34 -14.97
CA PHE A 132 3.11 -3.17 -13.89
C PHE A 132 4.53 -3.14 -14.44
N GLY A 133 5.43 -2.45 -13.75
CA GLY A 133 6.85 -2.50 -14.09
C GLY A 133 7.70 -1.47 -13.36
N ILE A 134 9.01 -1.75 -13.34
CA ILE A 134 10.02 -0.87 -12.77
C ILE A 134 11.09 -0.64 -13.86
N PRO A 135 11.00 0.47 -14.62
CA PRO A 135 11.90 0.69 -15.75
C PRO A 135 13.29 1.24 -15.36
N ALA A 136 13.71 1.11 -14.09
CA ALA A 136 14.95 1.68 -13.56
C ALA A 136 16.19 1.33 -14.39
N ALA A 137 16.35 0.06 -14.79
CA ALA A 137 17.46 -0.39 -15.63
C ALA A 137 17.50 0.28 -17.01
N LYS A 138 16.33 0.59 -17.59
CA LYS A 138 16.23 1.30 -18.89
C LYS A 138 16.57 2.78 -18.79
N LEU A 139 16.46 3.34 -17.60
CA LEU A 139 16.75 4.75 -17.32
C LEU A 139 18.16 4.96 -16.74
N GLY A 140 18.93 3.87 -16.49
CA GLY A 140 20.20 3.95 -15.79
C GLY A 140 20.06 4.44 -14.34
N LEU A 141 18.88 4.23 -13.76
CA LEU A 141 18.53 4.70 -12.42
C LEU A 141 18.88 3.64 -11.37
N ALA A 142 19.63 4.04 -10.34
CA ALA A 142 19.73 3.25 -9.11
C ALA A 142 18.38 3.33 -8.37
N TYR A 143 17.72 2.19 -8.23
CA TYR A 143 16.46 2.08 -7.50
C TYR A 143 16.73 1.95 -6.00
N ASN A 144 15.87 2.48 -5.13
CA ASN A 144 16.12 2.51 -3.69
C ASN A 144 16.06 1.12 -3.05
N VAL A 145 16.66 0.99 -1.86
CA VAL A 145 16.82 -0.29 -1.15
C VAL A 145 15.46 -0.85 -0.70
N GLU A 146 14.60 0.01 -0.15
CA GLU A 146 13.27 -0.42 0.33
C GLU A 146 12.38 -0.93 -0.80
N GLY A 147 12.42 -0.31 -1.98
CA GLY A 147 11.70 -0.79 -3.16
C GLY A 147 12.18 -2.16 -3.64
N HIS A 148 13.50 -2.43 -3.60
CA HIS A 148 14.04 -3.76 -3.89
C HIS A 148 13.58 -4.79 -2.87
N LYS A 149 13.64 -4.46 -1.58
CA LYS A 149 13.22 -5.34 -0.49
C LYS A 149 11.77 -5.76 -0.63
N ARG A 150 10.84 -4.79 -0.78
CA ARG A 150 9.41 -5.05 -0.92
C ARG A 150 9.07 -5.88 -2.16
N LEU A 151 9.72 -5.58 -3.27
CA LEU A 151 9.54 -6.38 -4.49
C LEU A 151 10.02 -7.82 -4.26
N LEU A 152 11.20 -8.00 -3.65
CA LEU A 152 11.77 -9.30 -3.35
C LEU A 152 10.87 -10.12 -2.43
N GLU A 153 10.36 -9.52 -1.36
CA GLU A 153 9.45 -10.14 -0.40
C GLU A 153 8.12 -10.54 -1.05
N THR A 154 7.64 -9.74 -2.00
CA THR A 154 6.34 -10.00 -2.67
C THR A 154 6.44 -11.09 -3.74
N VAL A 155 7.45 -11.04 -4.63
CA VAL A 155 7.48 -11.91 -5.82
C VAL A 155 8.63 -12.92 -5.80
N GLY A 156 9.46 -12.89 -4.77
CA GLY A 156 10.65 -13.76 -4.63
C GLY A 156 11.80 -13.40 -5.56
N HIS A 157 12.95 -14.05 -5.35
CA HIS A 157 14.23 -13.67 -5.97
C HIS A 157 14.24 -13.68 -7.51
N ALA A 158 13.63 -14.71 -8.13
CA ALA A 158 13.70 -14.87 -9.59
C ALA A 158 12.88 -13.78 -10.30
N ARG A 159 11.65 -13.53 -9.83
CA ARG A 159 10.76 -12.53 -10.42
C ARG A 159 11.21 -11.10 -10.13
N ALA A 160 11.73 -10.85 -8.92
CA ALA A 160 12.33 -9.54 -8.61
C ALA A 160 13.48 -9.21 -9.56
N ARG A 161 14.39 -10.15 -9.83
CA ARG A 161 15.48 -9.97 -10.82
C ARG A 161 14.94 -9.74 -12.23
N GLU A 162 13.97 -10.52 -12.66
CA GLU A 162 13.34 -10.37 -13.97
C GLU A 162 12.75 -8.95 -14.13
N ILE A 163 11.96 -8.49 -13.17
CA ILE A 163 11.34 -7.16 -13.20
C ILE A 163 12.41 -6.06 -13.22
N MET A 164 13.39 -6.14 -12.31
CA MET A 164 14.43 -5.11 -12.18
C MET A 164 15.42 -5.09 -13.34
N PHE A 165 15.87 -6.27 -13.83
CA PHE A 165 16.91 -6.34 -14.85
C PHE A 165 16.36 -6.04 -16.26
N LEU A 166 15.17 -6.53 -16.56
CA LEU A 166 14.56 -6.32 -17.87
C LEU A 166 13.84 -4.97 -17.97
N GLY A 167 13.40 -4.39 -16.85
CA GLY A 167 12.62 -3.15 -16.82
C GLY A 167 11.38 -3.25 -17.71
N GLY A 168 10.81 -4.46 -17.81
CA GLY A 168 9.68 -4.79 -18.67
C GLY A 168 8.36 -4.23 -18.16
N ARG A 169 7.32 -4.41 -19.00
CA ARG A 169 5.93 -4.24 -18.58
C ARG A 169 5.30 -5.61 -18.48
N TYR A 170 4.56 -5.82 -17.39
CA TYR A 170 3.88 -7.07 -17.08
C TYR A 170 2.38 -6.79 -17.03
N ILE A 171 1.59 -7.60 -17.71
CA ILE A 171 0.13 -7.49 -17.71
C ILE A 171 -0.44 -8.04 -16.39
N ALA A 172 -1.69 -7.74 -16.11
CA ALA A 172 -2.38 -8.16 -14.88
C ALA A 172 -2.31 -9.68 -14.63
N ALA A 173 -2.46 -10.48 -15.70
CA ALA A 173 -2.39 -11.94 -15.61
C ALA A 173 -1.01 -12.46 -15.18
N ASP A 174 0.08 -11.80 -15.62
CA ASP A 174 1.44 -12.15 -15.19
C ASP A 174 1.69 -11.67 -13.77
N ALA A 175 1.21 -10.48 -13.42
CA ALA A 175 1.28 -9.95 -12.06
C ALA A 175 0.60 -10.89 -11.03
N LEU A 176 -0.55 -11.48 -11.38
CA LEU A 176 -1.22 -12.47 -10.54
C LEU A 176 -0.37 -13.76 -10.39
N LYS A 177 0.17 -14.29 -11.49
CA LYS A 177 1.05 -15.48 -11.46
C LYS A 177 2.33 -15.26 -10.64
N MET A 178 2.83 -14.03 -10.61
CA MET A 178 4.01 -13.65 -9.82
C MET A 178 3.70 -13.45 -8.33
N GLY A 179 2.43 -13.39 -7.94
CA GLY A 179 2.02 -12.98 -6.59
C GLY A 179 2.11 -11.47 -6.35
N LEU A 180 2.28 -10.68 -7.40
CA LEU A 180 2.38 -9.22 -7.31
C LEU A 180 1.04 -8.58 -6.90
N VAL A 181 -0.09 -9.21 -7.25
CA VAL A 181 -1.44 -8.79 -6.88
C VAL A 181 -2.25 -9.93 -6.31
N ASN A 182 -3.22 -9.62 -5.44
CA ASN A 182 -4.09 -10.60 -4.78
C ASN A 182 -5.19 -11.13 -5.72
N ALA A 183 -5.71 -10.27 -6.59
CA ALA A 183 -6.68 -10.67 -7.61
C ALA A 183 -6.69 -9.71 -8.81
N VAL A 184 -7.16 -10.25 -9.95
CA VAL A 184 -7.43 -9.50 -11.18
C VAL A 184 -8.92 -9.58 -11.44
N LEU A 185 -9.57 -8.44 -11.64
CA LEU A 185 -11.00 -8.30 -11.87
C LEU A 185 -11.23 -7.71 -13.27
N PRO A 186 -12.41 -7.91 -13.89
CA PRO A 186 -12.84 -7.06 -14.98
C PRO A 186 -12.75 -5.58 -14.56
N ASP A 187 -12.32 -4.69 -15.46
CA ASP A 187 -12.05 -3.29 -15.12
C ASP A 187 -13.29 -2.58 -14.51
N ASP A 188 -14.47 -2.90 -14.97
CA ASP A 188 -15.76 -2.40 -14.47
C ASP A 188 -16.19 -3.00 -13.13
N ALA A 189 -15.62 -4.15 -12.74
CA ALA A 189 -15.90 -4.82 -11.47
C ALA A 189 -14.92 -4.44 -10.35
N LEU A 190 -13.75 -3.89 -10.68
CA LEU A 190 -12.68 -3.63 -9.71
C LEU A 190 -13.14 -2.73 -8.55
N GLU A 191 -13.81 -1.63 -8.85
CA GLU A 191 -14.24 -0.67 -7.82
C GLU A 191 -15.23 -1.32 -6.86
N LYS A 192 -16.24 -2.03 -7.38
CA LYS A 192 -17.22 -2.76 -6.56
C LYS A 192 -16.54 -3.78 -5.66
N HIS A 193 -15.68 -4.63 -6.24
CA HIS A 193 -14.96 -5.66 -5.47
C HIS A 193 -14.09 -5.04 -4.38
N THR A 194 -13.35 -3.97 -4.70
CA THR A 194 -12.51 -3.29 -3.71
C THR A 194 -13.35 -2.73 -2.56
N HIS A 195 -14.52 -2.15 -2.84
CA HIS A 195 -15.42 -1.68 -1.79
C HIS A 195 -15.94 -2.82 -0.89
N GLU A 196 -16.21 -4.00 -1.45
CA GLU A 196 -16.60 -5.19 -0.67
C GLU A 196 -15.46 -5.63 0.28
N ILE A 197 -14.20 -5.59 -0.19
CA ILE A 197 -13.02 -5.86 0.65
C ILE A 197 -12.86 -4.81 1.75
N LEU A 198 -12.97 -3.52 1.42
CA LEU A 198 -12.89 -2.43 2.38
C LEU A 198 -14.00 -2.50 3.43
N GLN A 199 -15.20 -2.89 3.04
CA GLN A 199 -16.30 -3.14 3.97
C GLN A 199 -15.98 -4.31 4.91
N THR A 200 -15.45 -5.42 4.37
CA THR A 200 -15.03 -6.57 5.17
C THR A 200 -13.95 -6.19 6.20
N LEU A 201 -12.94 -5.42 5.77
CA LEU A 201 -11.90 -4.91 6.66
C LEU A 201 -12.47 -3.98 7.74
N SER A 202 -13.46 -3.17 7.39
CA SER A 202 -14.12 -2.25 8.32
C SER A 202 -15.00 -2.98 9.35
N ASP A 203 -15.60 -4.09 8.97
CA ASP A 203 -16.46 -4.92 9.83
C ASP A 203 -15.63 -5.83 10.77
N ASN A 204 -14.39 -6.15 10.41
CA ASN A 204 -13.50 -7.01 11.20
C ASN A 204 -12.92 -6.29 12.42
N ALA A 205 -12.49 -7.07 13.43
CA ALA A 205 -11.88 -6.56 14.64
C ALA A 205 -10.55 -5.82 14.34
N PRO A 206 -10.46 -4.49 14.56
CA PRO A 206 -9.28 -3.72 14.18
C PRO A 206 -8.03 -4.11 14.96
N LEU A 207 -8.16 -4.53 16.21
CA LEU A 207 -7.02 -5.01 17.02
C LEU A 207 -6.49 -6.35 16.49
N ALA A 208 -7.35 -7.24 15.98
CA ALA A 208 -6.92 -8.50 15.38
C ALA A 208 -6.17 -8.26 14.07
N ILE A 209 -6.65 -7.33 13.23
CA ILE A 209 -5.95 -6.93 12.00
C ILE A 209 -4.58 -6.32 12.33
N ALA A 210 -4.55 -5.33 13.24
CA ALA A 210 -3.31 -4.67 13.65
C ALA A 210 -2.30 -5.66 14.26
N ASN A 211 -2.77 -6.61 15.07
CA ASN A 211 -1.94 -7.67 15.64
C ASN A 211 -1.35 -8.57 14.56
N SER A 212 -2.17 -9.05 13.63
CA SER A 212 -1.71 -9.90 12.53
C SER A 212 -0.67 -9.18 11.66
N LYS A 213 -0.91 -7.89 11.33
CA LYS A 213 0.03 -7.07 10.58
C LYS A 213 1.36 -6.92 11.33
N THR A 214 1.33 -6.58 12.63
CA THR A 214 2.53 -6.47 13.46
C THR A 214 3.33 -7.79 13.47
N ILE A 215 2.67 -8.93 13.64
CA ILE A 215 3.34 -10.23 13.67
C ILE A 215 3.97 -10.57 12.32
N ILE A 216 3.24 -10.39 11.22
CA ILE A 216 3.75 -10.68 9.87
C ILE A 216 4.99 -9.80 9.58
N GLU A 217 4.89 -8.49 9.84
CA GLU A 217 5.98 -7.54 9.61
C GLU A 217 7.21 -7.86 10.47
N GLU A 218 7.02 -8.26 11.72
CA GLU A 218 8.13 -8.63 12.59
C GLU A 218 8.84 -9.89 12.09
N TYR A 219 8.10 -10.91 11.63
CA TYR A 219 8.72 -12.09 11.01
C TYR A 219 9.53 -11.75 9.76
N VAL A 220 9.03 -10.84 8.93
CA VAL A 220 9.72 -10.38 7.73
C VAL A 220 10.98 -9.60 8.08
N LYS A 221 10.88 -8.62 9.00
CA LYS A 221 11.99 -7.76 9.42
C LYS A 221 13.10 -8.54 10.13
N SER A 222 12.74 -9.51 10.97
CA SER A 222 13.67 -10.32 11.73
C SER A 222 14.22 -11.56 10.99
N GLN A 223 13.83 -11.74 9.73
CA GLN A 223 14.22 -12.92 8.93
C GLN A 223 13.86 -14.25 9.61
N GLY A 224 12.72 -14.30 10.28
CA GLY A 224 12.21 -15.49 10.95
C GLY A 224 12.69 -15.70 12.40
N ALA A 225 13.35 -14.70 13.00
CA ALA A 225 13.73 -14.68 14.42
C ALA A 225 13.06 -13.51 15.17
N PRO A 226 11.72 -13.49 15.30
CA PRO A 226 10.98 -12.36 15.84
C PRO A 226 11.28 -12.14 17.33
N ASP A 227 11.11 -10.88 17.78
CA ASP A 227 11.15 -10.55 19.22
C ASP A 227 9.96 -11.18 19.93
N ALA A 228 10.21 -12.20 20.74
CA ALA A 228 9.18 -12.94 21.48
C ALA A 228 8.36 -12.04 22.40
N ALA A 229 8.98 -11.04 23.04
CA ALA A 229 8.28 -10.12 23.94
C ALA A 229 7.34 -9.19 23.18
N ALA A 230 7.76 -8.70 22.01
CA ALA A 230 6.91 -7.91 21.14
C ALA A 230 5.71 -8.73 20.61
N MET A 231 5.93 -10.01 20.25
CA MET A 231 4.88 -10.93 19.83
C MET A 231 3.86 -11.17 20.96
N GLU A 232 4.33 -11.50 22.16
CA GLU A 232 3.48 -11.74 23.31
C GLU A 232 2.64 -10.49 23.65
N ALA A 233 3.25 -9.31 23.64
CA ALA A 233 2.56 -8.05 23.88
C ALA A 233 1.47 -7.76 22.81
N ALA A 234 1.73 -8.07 21.55
CA ALA A 234 0.76 -7.92 20.46
C ALA A 234 -0.43 -8.87 20.66
N MET A 235 -0.17 -10.14 20.94
CA MET A 235 -1.21 -11.15 21.21
C MET A 235 -2.05 -10.79 22.42
N LYS A 236 -1.41 -10.35 23.51
CA LYS A 236 -2.09 -9.97 24.76
C LYS A 236 -3.06 -8.81 24.54
N ARG A 237 -2.64 -7.77 23.82
CA ARG A 237 -3.55 -6.65 23.49
C ARG A 237 -4.81 -7.11 22.77
N CYS A 238 -4.70 -8.11 21.90
CA CYS A 238 -5.86 -8.64 21.19
C CYS A 238 -6.74 -9.51 22.11
N THR A 239 -6.15 -10.47 22.83
CA THR A 239 -6.89 -11.45 23.64
C THR A 239 -7.55 -10.85 24.89
N GLU A 240 -7.02 -9.76 25.44
CA GLU A 240 -7.60 -9.05 26.59
C GLU A 240 -8.61 -7.97 26.18
N SER A 241 -8.79 -7.72 24.88
CA SER A 241 -9.66 -6.68 24.35
C SER A 241 -11.16 -6.97 24.57
N ASP A 242 -11.96 -5.91 24.57
CA ASP A 242 -13.42 -6.03 24.57
C ASP A 242 -13.92 -6.57 23.22
N ASP A 243 -13.20 -6.30 22.13
CA ASP A 243 -13.49 -6.87 20.82
C ASP A 243 -13.38 -8.40 20.80
N TYR A 244 -12.42 -8.99 21.52
CA TYR A 244 -12.32 -10.44 21.66
C TYR A 244 -13.52 -11.03 22.41
N LYS A 245 -13.96 -10.39 23.49
CA LYS A 245 -15.15 -10.81 24.24
C LYS A 245 -16.41 -10.70 23.39
N GLU A 246 -16.55 -9.58 22.66
CA GLU A 246 -17.68 -9.35 21.75
C GLU A 246 -17.69 -10.37 20.61
N GLY A 247 -16.55 -10.63 19.98
CA GLY A 247 -16.44 -11.62 18.90
C GLY A 247 -16.90 -13.01 19.32
N ARG A 248 -16.45 -13.48 20.49
CA ARG A 248 -16.89 -14.76 21.07
C ARG A 248 -18.39 -14.77 21.34
N ARG A 249 -18.92 -13.71 21.97
CA ARG A 249 -20.34 -13.59 22.28
C ARG A 249 -21.19 -13.60 21.00
N ALA A 250 -20.84 -12.76 20.03
CA ALA A 250 -21.56 -12.66 18.76
C ALA A 250 -21.57 -13.98 18.00
N PHE A 251 -20.43 -14.71 18.02
CA PHE A 251 -20.35 -16.05 17.42
C PHE A 251 -21.31 -17.04 18.05
N MET A 252 -21.37 -17.10 19.38
CA MET A 252 -22.30 -17.98 20.10
C MET A 252 -23.78 -17.61 19.86
N GLU A 253 -24.06 -16.29 19.76
CA GLU A 253 -25.39 -15.75 19.49
C GLU A 253 -25.77 -15.76 17.99
N LYS A 254 -24.88 -16.19 17.08
CA LYS A 254 -25.06 -16.23 15.63
C LYS A 254 -25.48 -14.87 15.03
N ARG A 255 -24.91 -13.81 15.52
CA ARG A 255 -25.11 -12.43 15.05
C ARG A 255 -23.80 -11.79 14.57
N LYS A 256 -23.91 -10.68 13.83
CA LYS A 256 -22.74 -9.88 13.49
C LYS A 256 -22.13 -9.23 14.77
N PRO A 257 -20.81 -9.28 14.95
CA PRO A 257 -20.12 -8.57 16.04
C PRO A 257 -20.12 -7.05 15.79
N ARG A 258 -19.90 -6.30 16.87
CA ARG A 258 -19.76 -4.82 16.83
C ARG A 258 -18.44 -4.43 17.48
N PHE A 259 -17.38 -4.45 16.68
CA PHE A 259 -16.04 -4.17 17.14
C PHE A 259 -15.77 -2.67 17.32
N GLN A 260 -15.07 -2.31 18.41
CA GLN A 260 -14.76 -0.93 18.79
C GLN A 260 -13.27 -0.60 18.73
N GLY A 261 -12.39 -1.60 18.63
CA GLY A 261 -10.94 -1.42 18.68
C GLY A 261 -10.40 -1.20 20.10
N LYS A 262 -11.06 -1.80 21.08
CA LYS A 262 -10.74 -1.64 22.52
C LYS A 262 -10.59 -2.99 23.19
#